data_0d46163e8e4e16af82d34390f1e1dcd9
#
_entry.id   0d46163e8e4e16af82d34390f1e1dcd9
#
_cell.length_a   1.000
_cell.length_b   1.000
_cell.length_c   1.000
_cell.angle_alpha   90.00
_cell.angle_beta   90.00
_cell.angle_gamma   90.00
#
_symmetry.space_group_name_H-M   'P 1'
#
loop_
_entity.id
_entity.type
_entity.pdbx_description
1 polymer ?
#
loop_
_entity_poly.entity_id
_entity_poly.type
_entity_poly.pdbx_seq_one_letter_code
_entity_poly.pdbx_strand_id
1 'polypeptide(L)'
;GSASVDRLIEAVTSLADEFVVAMGDRSRFGLAKSMFAAATDEGVDMTDADELHAWMERFNELPEAERHRLLPDSAFSSPPPRRTLPPVALPAEDDVTASKEAAPILSMFRDLADYVGAGCKLTQKGHLTLADARVLVDLLGTGDLVDRQIGDRMFRTRSSDQLYRLRQVFAWAKKAGVVRVALGKVVATKRGLGLGDDLGGFYDRAVDALLAIGPLTSQRFSDSWFAWPEVDKVLDSVSAHLLIAPYGSQAAFPLEDIAATATGVVLEAFSFRVEDDEVARRVTTDVADIMDAFELAGVVRRIGAVDPGDSRQTSGGSVVLTPAGVVCARRLLADAGYDTPVAGRFAGGNATELLLGTDGEGAAVVYGEVMAWRATREPGQAAAEMSDAVRELDDSDLRILGLTILGEIGSDLATPYVRELALEPGTRGFALCWLVDHGQAGEEELFDPSDGHGFVDVLGCRMVTGGPDSLISTLVLAGDHGRQVDVIGGMWRAPSPMTELVLTAVSQVHPTKVVAKAARKALFKRRSSWGDA
;
A
#
# COMPACT_ATOMS: atom_id res chain seq x y z
N GLY A 1 2.91 -18.14 7.30
CA GLY A 1 3.31 -17.03 6.43
C GLY A 1 2.34 -16.72 5.29
N SER A 2 1.54 -17.68 4.84
CA SER A 2 0.65 -17.46 3.67
C SER A 2 -0.71 -16.88 4.09
N ALA A 3 -1.37 -17.39 5.11
CA ALA A 3 -2.76 -17.02 5.39
C ALA A 3 -2.94 -15.61 6.01
N SER A 4 -1.99 -15.08 6.76
CA SER A 4 -2.07 -13.68 7.25
C SER A 4 -1.65 -12.70 6.16
N VAL A 5 -0.70 -13.10 5.31
CA VAL A 5 -0.32 -12.35 4.11
C VAL A 5 -1.47 -12.39 3.10
N ASP A 6 -2.14 -13.54 2.91
CA ASP A 6 -3.27 -13.66 1.98
C ASP A 6 -4.49 -12.84 2.46
N ARG A 7 -4.77 -12.75 3.77
CA ARG A 7 -5.80 -11.84 4.33
C ARG A 7 -5.39 -10.37 4.26
N LEU A 8 -4.10 -10.07 4.43
CA LEU A 8 -3.58 -8.72 4.21
C LEU A 8 -3.67 -8.37 2.71
N ILE A 9 -3.34 -9.30 1.83
CA ILE A 9 -3.49 -9.18 0.38
C ILE A 9 -4.98 -9.03 0.02
N GLU A 10 -5.88 -9.77 0.66
CA GLU A 10 -7.33 -9.68 0.44
C GLU A 10 -7.90 -8.34 0.94
N ALA A 11 -7.45 -7.85 2.11
CA ALA A 11 -7.78 -6.50 2.61
C ALA A 11 -7.19 -5.41 1.71
N VAL A 12 -5.99 -5.60 1.18
CA VAL A 12 -5.33 -4.68 0.27
C VAL A 12 -5.93 -4.77 -1.13
N THR A 13 -6.35 -5.95 -1.60
CA THR A 13 -7.09 -6.13 -2.87
C THR A 13 -8.46 -5.45 -2.77
N SER A 14 -9.14 -5.55 -1.61
CA SER A 14 -10.36 -4.79 -1.33
C SER A 14 -10.11 -3.27 -1.34
N LEU A 15 -8.95 -2.81 -0.86
CA LEU A 15 -8.54 -1.40 -0.97
C LEU A 15 -8.22 -0.99 -2.41
N ALA A 16 -7.67 -1.90 -3.22
CA ALA A 16 -7.45 -1.67 -4.63
C ALA A 16 -8.77 -1.59 -5.41
N ASP A 17 -9.74 -2.46 -5.10
CA ASP A 17 -11.10 -2.39 -5.65
C ASP A 17 -11.81 -1.10 -5.22
N GLU A 18 -11.65 -0.68 -3.96
CA GLU A 18 -12.15 0.61 -3.48
C GLU A 18 -11.45 1.79 -4.18
N PHE A 19 -10.17 1.66 -4.51
CA PHE A 19 -9.42 2.65 -5.28
C PHE A 19 -9.97 2.78 -6.71
N VAL A 20 -10.20 1.67 -7.42
CA VAL A 20 -10.81 1.65 -8.78
C VAL A 20 -12.19 2.30 -8.76
N VAL A 21 -13.04 1.92 -7.81
CA VAL A 21 -14.40 2.51 -7.68
C VAL A 21 -14.32 3.98 -7.25
N ALA A 22 -13.34 4.37 -6.41
CA ALA A 22 -13.15 5.77 -5.98
C ALA A 22 -12.71 6.70 -7.10
N MET A 23 -11.89 6.19 -8.02
CA MET A 23 -11.44 6.95 -9.20
C MET A 23 -12.58 7.13 -10.21
N GLY A 24 -13.51 6.18 -10.32
CA GLY A 24 -14.66 6.26 -11.22
C GLY A 24 -15.74 7.29 -10.82
N ASP A 25 -15.76 7.72 -9.57
CA ASP A 25 -16.96 8.35 -8.96
C ASP A 25 -16.80 9.81 -8.54
N ARG A 26 -15.71 10.52 -8.90
CA ARG A 26 -15.47 11.89 -8.43
C ARG A 26 -15.81 12.96 -9.47
N SER A 27 -16.44 14.06 -8.98
CA SER A 27 -17.01 15.10 -9.84
C SER A 27 -16.04 15.77 -10.81
N ARG A 28 -14.77 15.96 -10.50
CA ARG A 28 -13.77 16.46 -11.46
C ARG A 28 -13.21 15.36 -12.35
N PHE A 29 -13.00 14.17 -11.80
CA PHE A 29 -12.54 13.02 -12.56
C PHE A 29 -13.69 12.37 -13.32
N GLY A 30 -14.88 12.30 -12.73
CA GLY A 30 -16.10 11.86 -13.39
C GLY A 30 -16.43 12.72 -14.61
N LEU A 31 -16.26 14.04 -14.53
CA LEU A 31 -16.43 14.92 -15.67
C LEU A 31 -15.37 14.67 -16.75
N ALA A 32 -14.09 14.56 -16.37
CA ALA A 32 -13.01 14.25 -17.31
C ALA A 32 -13.21 12.86 -17.93
N LYS A 33 -13.51 11.83 -17.15
CA LYS A 33 -13.84 10.48 -17.61
C LYS A 33 -15.01 10.50 -18.59
N SER A 34 -16.07 11.24 -18.29
CA SER A 34 -17.25 11.35 -19.16
C SER A 34 -16.93 12.09 -20.44
N MET A 35 -16.10 13.13 -20.39
CA MET A 35 -15.63 13.85 -21.58
C MET A 35 -14.77 12.95 -22.48
N PHE A 36 -13.84 12.19 -21.89
CA PHE A 36 -12.99 11.27 -22.62
C PHE A 36 -13.77 10.09 -23.19
N ALA A 37 -14.74 9.56 -22.44
CA ALA A 37 -15.66 8.54 -22.96
C ALA A 37 -16.45 9.07 -24.16
N ALA A 38 -16.98 10.29 -24.09
CA ALA A 38 -17.69 10.92 -25.22
C ALA A 38 -16.77 11.14 -26.45
N ALA A 39 -15.51 11.54 -26.22
CA ALA A 39 -14.52 11.65 -27.31
C ALA A 39 -14.23 10.28 -27.95
N THR A 40 -14.10 9.24 -27.13
CA THR A 40 -13.89 7.86 -27.58
C THR A 40 -15.08 7.34 -28.38
N ASP A 41 -16.31 7.59 -27.93
CA ASP A 41 -17.54 7.18 -28.61
C ASP A 41 -17.67 7.88 -29.98
N GLU A 42 -17.11 9.08 -30.12
CA GLU A 42 -16.97 9.78 -31.39
C GLU A 42 -15.78 9.33 -32.25
N GLY A 43 -14.99 8.35 -31.78
CA GLY A 43 -13.88 7.73 -32.51
C GLY A 43 -12.57 8.50 -32.44
N VAL A 44 -12.40 9.42 -31.46
CA VAL A 44 -11.16 10.18 -31.25
C VAL A 44 -10.07 9.24 -30.73
N ASP A 45 -8.90 9.29 -31.36
CA ASP A 45 -7.72 8.60 -30.86
C ASP A 45 -7.11 9.35 -29.68
N MET A 46 -7.23 8.77 -28.48
CA MET A 46 -6.70 9.34 -27.25
C MET A 46 -5.17 9.39 -27.20
N THR A 47 -4.47 8.73 -28.14
CA THR A 47 -3.01 8.82 -28.31
C THR A 47 -2.58 9.91 -29.29
N ASP A 48 -3.53 10.50 -30.04
CA ASP A 48 -3.30 11.62 -30.95
C ASP A 48 -3.71 12.94 -30.27
N ALA A 49 -2.69 13.70 -29.83
CA ALA A 49 -2.90 14.96 -29.11
C ALA A 49 -3.62 16.03 -29.98
N ASP A 50 -3.40 16.04 -31.29
CA ASP A 50 -4.00 17.03 -32.20
C ASP A 50 -5.49 16.69 -32.41
N GLU A 51 -5.83 15.42 -32.58
CA GLU A 51 -7.19 14.94 -32.72
C GLU A 51 -8.02 15.20 -31.45
N LEU A 52 -7.45 14.89 -30.28
CA LEU A 52 -8.07 15.17 -29.00
C LEU A 52 -8.26 16.68 -28.77
N HIS A 53 -7.25 17.49 -29.09
CA HIS A 53 -7.32 18.94 -28.94
C HIS A 53 -8.42 19.53 -29.82
N ALA A 54 -8.50 19.11 -31.07
CA ALA A 54 -9.55 19.55 -32.00
C ALA A 54 -10.95 19.13 -31.52
N TRP A 55 -11.08 17.94 -30.89
CA TRP A 55 -12.34 17.52 -30.31
C TRP A 55 -12.71 18.38 -29.09
N MET A 56 -11.75 18.67 -28.21
CA MET A 56 -11.98 19.51 -27.03
C MET A 56 -12.38 20.94 -27.38
N GLU A 57 -11.77 21.53 -28.42
CA GLU A 57 -12.18 22.84 -28.93
C GLU A 57 -13.64 22.81 -29.42
N ARG A 58 -14.01 21.82 -30.24
CA ARG A 58 -15.41 21.65 -30.72
C ARG A 58 -16.38 21.45 -29.55
N PHE A 59 -16.01 20.60 -28.54
CA PHE A 59 -16.84 20.35 -27.38
C PHE A 59 -17.07 21.63 -26.56
N ASN A 60 -16.05 22.48 -26.39
CA ASN A 60 -16.17 23.74 -25.66
C ASN A 60 -17.02 24.77 -26.37
N GLU A 61 -17.09 24.71 -27.70
CA GLU A 61 -17.93 25.61 -28.52
C GLU A 61 -19.41 25.18 -28.53
N LEU A 62 -19.72 23.94 -28.12
CA LEU A 62 -21.12 23.49 -28.05
C LEU A 62 -21.91 24.28 -27.01
N PRO A 63 -23.21 24.53 -27.28
CA PRO A 63 -24.13 25.06 -26.28
C PRO A 63 -24.19 24.19 -25.04
N GLU A 64 -24.36 24.78 -23.85
CA GLU A 64 -24.39 24.07 -22.57
C GLU A 64 -25.36 22.87 -22.57
N ALA A 65 -26.55 23.04 -23.17
CA ALA A 65 -27.54 21.97 -23.27
C ALA A 65 -27.09 20.78 -24.15
N GLU A 66 -26.19 21.00 -25.11
CA GLU A 66 -25.64 19.94 -25.95
C GLU A 66 -24.47 19.25 -25.26
N ARG A 67 -23.62 20.01 -24.58
CA ARG A 67 -22.59 19.43 -23.73
C ARG A 67 -23.16 18.51 -22.64
N HIS A 68 -24.26 18.92 -22.01
CA HIS A 68 -24.98 18.10 -21.03
C HIS A 68 -25.62 16.84 -21.63
N ARG A 69 -25.96 16.82 -22.91
CA ARG A 69 -26.48 15.61 -23.58
C ARG A 69 -25.39 14.59 -23.92
N LEU A 70 -24.18 15.07 -24.17
CA LEU A 70 -23.03 14.20 -24.44
C LEU A 70 -22.43 13.59 -23.18
N LEU A 71 -22.73 14.16 -22.01
CA LEU A 71 -22.23 13.69 -20.74
C LEU A 71 -23.36 13.00 -19.98
N PRO A 72 -23.12 11.83 -19.37
CA PRO A 72 -24.13 11.14 -18.57
C PRO A 72 -24.52 11.98 -17.34
N ASP A 73 -25.77 11.84 -16.88
CA ASP A 73 -26.29 12.53 -15.70
C ASP A 73 -25.42 12.32 -14.44
N SER A 74 -24.70 11.19 -14.36
CA SER A 74 -23.75 10.88 -13.30
C SER A 74 -22.56 11.85 -13.25
N ALA A 75 -22.23 12.53 -14.36
CA ALA A 75 -21.16 13.54 -14.39
C ALA A 75 -21.49 14.79 -13.54
N PHE A 76 -22.76 15.01 -13.27
CA PHE A 76 -23.30 16.15 -12.51
C PHE A 76 -23.90 15.74 -11.15
N SER A 77 -23.75 14.48 -10.76
CA SER A 77 -24.33 13.94 -9.51
C SER A 77 -23.66 14.55 -8.28
N SER A 78 -24.39 14.52 -7.17
CA SER A 78 -23.89 14.93 -5.84
C SER A 78 -22.58 14.20 -5.51
N PRO A 79 -21.67 14.81 -4.73
CA PRO A 79 -20.43 14.14 -4.36
C PRO A 79 -20.76 12.79 -3.71
N PRO A 80 -20.06 11.73 -4.09
CA PRO A 80 -20.27 10.41 -3.52
C PRO A 80 -20.09 10.43 -1.99
N PRO A 81 -20.74 9.51 -1.26
CA PRO A 81 -20.53 9.41 0.17
C PRO A 81 -19.03 9.26 0.48
N ARG A 82 -18.57 9.91 1.55
CA ARG A 82 -17.19 9.73 2.00
C ARG A 82 -16.93 8.26 2.25
N ARG A 83 -15.81 7.76 1.72
CA ARG A 83 -15.36 6.39 1.96
C ARG A 83 -14.42 6.39 3.14
N THR A 84 -14.63 5.46 4.05
CA THR A 84 -13.78 5.31 5.22
C THR A 84 -12.64 4.34 4.89
N LEU A 85 -11.41 4.80 5.03
CA LEU A 85 -10.22 3.96 4.93
C LEU A 85 -9.99 3.21 6.26
N PRO A 86 -9.21 2.12 6.26
CA PRO A 86 -8.81 1.48 7.50
C PRO A 86 -8.14 2.46 8.46
N PRO A 87 -8.33 2.31 9.77
CA PRO A 87 -7.63 3.12 10.75
C PRO A 87 -6.13 2.85 10.72
N VAL A 88 -5.34 3.90 10.77
CA VAL A 88 -3.87 3.86 10.66
C VAL A 88 -3.24 4.38 11.95
N ALA A 89 -2.22 3.67 12.44
CA ALA A 89 -1.40 4.13 13.56
C ALA A 89 -0.55 5.32 13.11
N LEU A 90 -0.62 6.43 13.84
CA LEU A 90 0.22 7.59 13.56
C LEU A 90 1.62 7.40 14.18
N PRO A 91 2.68 7.76 13.45
CA PRO A 91 4.03 7.79 13.99
C PRO A 91 4.17 8.80 15.14
N ALA A 92 5.19 8.62 15.99
CA ALA A 92 5.52 9.58 17.03
C ALA A 92 5.88 10.95 16.43
N GLU A 93 5.54 12.04 17.12
CA GLU A 93 5.72 13.41 16.63
C GLU A 93 7.19 13.74 16.34
N ASP A 94 8.11 13.23 17.18
CA ASP A 94 9.56 13.39 16.98
C ASP A 94 10.03 12.69 15.69
N ASP A 95 9.52 11.49 15.40
CA ASP A 95 9.84 10.75 14.15
C ASP A 95 9.29 11.49 12.92
N VAL A 96 8.08 12.05 13.03
CA VAL A 96 7.48 12.86 11.97
C VAL A 96 8.33 14.09 11.69
N THR A 97 8.76 14.79 12.75
CA THR A 97 9.60 15.99 12.65
C THR A 97 10.95 15.66 12.01
N ALA A 98 11.65 14.66 12.51
CA ALA A 98 12.91 14.20 11.93
C ALA A 98 12.78 13.76 10.47
N SER A 99 11.67 13.08 10.14
CA SER A 99 11.37 12.64 8.77
C SER A 99 11.10 13.81 7.83
N LYS A 100 10.38 14.85 8.28
CA LYS A 100 10.16 16.09 7.51
C LYS A 100 11.49 16.79 7.19
N GLU A 101 12.34 16.97 8.20
CA GLU A 101 13.64 17.63 8.05
C GLU A 101 14.60 16.86 7.12
N ALA A 102 14.49 15.54 7.10
CA ALA A 102 15.28 14.66 6.24
C ALA A 102 14.80 14.59 4.79
N ALA A 103 13.69 15.24 4.42
CA ALA A 103 13.15 15.21 3.06
C ALA A 103 14.16 15.75 2.03
N PRO A 104 14.58 14.96 1.02
CA PRO A 104 15.65 15.34 0.09
C PRO A 104 15.44 16.67 -0.61
N ILE A 105 14.18 16.96 -0.98
CA ILE A 105 13.83 18.20 -1.70
C ILE A 105 14.14 19.47 -0.91
N LEU A 106 14.08 19.40 0.43
CA LEU A 106 14.32 20.59 1.27
C LEU A 106 15.80 21.01 1.25
N SER A 107 16.73 20.04 1.26
CA SER A 107 18.14 20.31 1.07
C SER A 107 18.43 20.84 -0.33
N MET A 108 17.82 20.23 -1.37
CA MET A 108 17.93 20.72 -2.74
C MET A 108 17.43 22.16 -2.89
N PHE A 109 16.33 22.51 -2.22
CA PHE A 109 15.80 23.87 -2.25
C PHE A 109 16.71 24.88 -1.58
N ARG A 110 17.30 24.53 -0.44
CA ARG A 110 18.29 25.37 0.26
C ARG A 110 19.50 25.60 -0.64
N ASP A 111 20.08 24.53 -1.16
CA ASP A 111 21.28 24.60 -1.99
C ASP A 111 21.04 25.36 -3.31
N LEU A 112 19.83 25.23 -3.89
CA LEU A 112 19.41 26.03 -5.04
C LEU A 112 19.26 27.51 -4.67
N ALA A 113 18.65 27.85 -3.53
CA ALA A 113 18.48 29.22 -3.08
C ALA A 113 19.84 29.89 -2.82
N ASP A 114 20.75 29.20 -2.18
CA ASP A 114 22.12 29.66 -1.89
C ASP A 114 22.91 29.89 -3.19
N TYR A 115 22.88 28.96 -4.14
CA TYR A 115 23.51 29.11 -5.44
C TYR A 115 22.98 30.31 -6.22
N VAL A 116 21.65 30.43 -6.28
CA VAL A 116 20.98 31.51 -7.04
C VAL A 116 21.25 32.87 -6.39
N GLY A 117 21.19 32.96 -5.07
CA GLY A 117 21.46 34.17 -4.28
C GLY A 117 20.80 35.43 -4.85
N ALA A 118 21.65 36.43 -5.18
CA ALA A 118 21.22 37.72 -5.75
C ALA A 118 20.75 37.64 -7.21
N GLY A 119 20.97 36.51 -7.90
CA GLY A 119 20.36 36.22 -9.20
C GLY A 119 21.28 35.64 -10.26
N CYS A 120 20.79 34.54 -10.89
CA CYS A 120 21.36 33.95 -12.09
C CYS A 120 20.55 34.37 -13.32
N LYS A 121 21.23 34.62 -14.46
CA LYS A 121 20.55 34.99 -15.72
C LYS A 121 19.79 33.79 -16.29
N LEU A 122 18.61 34.06 -16.80
CA LEU A 122 17.85 33.09 -17.61
C LEU A 122 18.08 33.32 -19.11
N THR A 123 17.89 32.26 -19.89
CA THR A 123 17.80 32.37 -21.36
C THR A 123 16.57 33.17 -21.78
N GLN A 124 16.49 33.56 -23.05
CA GLN A 124 15.29 34.23 -23.58
C GLN A 124 14.01 33.42 -23.42
N LYS A 125 14.11 32.08 -23.38
CA LYS A 125 12.98 31.16 -23.13
C LYS A 125 12.66 30.97 -21.63
N GLY A 126 13.37 31.66 -20.73
CA GLY A 126 13.15 31.55 -19.28
C GLY A 126 13.78 30.32 -18.63
N HIS A 127 14.64 29.58 -19.32
CA HIS A 127 15.40 28.43 -18.79
C HIS A 127 16.71 28.88 -18.14
N LEU A 128 17.24 28.05 -17.24
CA LEU A 128 18.60 28.22 -16.72
C LEU A 128 19.63 28.15 -17.87
N THR A 129 20.74 28.87 -17.76
CA THR A 129 21.82 28.71 -18.71
C THR A 129 22.41 27.29 -18.61
N LEU A 130 23.00 26.77 -19.69
CA LEU A 130 23.56 25.42 -19.63
C LEU A 130 24.78 25.35 -18.69
N ALA A 131 25.47 26.47 -18.49
CA ALA A 131 26.59 26.55 -17.53
C ALA A 131 26.07 26.40 -16.08
N ASP A 132 25.05 27.17 -15.71
CA ASP A 132 24.40 27.05 -14.37
C ASP A 132 23.77 25.68 -14.18
N ALA A 133 23.11 25.14 -15.23
CA ALA A 133 22.45 23.84 -15.16
C ALA A 133 23.45 22.69 -14.88
N ARG A 134 24.64 22.70 -15.46
CA ARG A 134 25.70 21.71 -15.18
C ARG A 134 26.15 21.75 -13.74
N VAL A 135 26.38 22.94 -13.19
CA VAL A 135 26.72 23.08 -11.78
C VAL A 135 25.62 22.62 -10.86
N LEU A 136 24.35 22.95 -11.19
CA LEU A 136 23.20 22.58 -10.37
C LEU A 136 22.89 21.09 -10.42
N VAL A 137 23.13 20.39 -11.53
CA VAL A 137 22.99 18.93 -11.59
C VAL A 137 23.87 18.26 -10.55
N ASP A 138 25.14 18.66 -10.48
CA ASP A 138 26.09 18.10 -9.52
C ASP A 138 25.78 18.55 -8.08
N LEU A 139 25.51 19.84 -7.89
CA LEU A 139 25.24 20.43 -6.57
C LEU A 139 23.99 19.83 -5.92
N LEU A 140 22.92 19.67 -6.69
CA LEU A 140 21.64 19.16 -6.20
C LEU A 140 21.57 17.61 -6.26
N GLY A 141 22.54 16.94 -6.89
CA GLY A 141 22.53 15.50 -7.04
C GLY A 141 21.30 14.98 -7.82
N THR A 142 20.87 15.70 -8.88
CA THR A 142 19.62 15.37 -9.59
C THR A 142 19.70 14.05 -10.36
N GLY A 143 20.90 13.53 -10.63
CA GLY A 143 21.12 12.35 -11.46
C GLY A 143 20.91 12.56 -12.95
N ASP A 144 20.63 13.80 -13.40
CA ASP A 144 20.52 14.09 -14.83
C ASP A 144 21.87 13.88 -15.54
N LEU A 145 21.86 13.17 -16.67
CA LEU A 145 23.03 12.93 -17.48
C LEU A 145 23.25 14.08 -18.47
N VAL A 146 24.31 14.86 -18.22
CA VAL A 146 24.77 15.89 -19.14
C VAL A 146 25.64 15.26 -20.22
N ASP A 147 25.42 15.60 -21.50
CA ASP A 147 26.15 15.06 -22.65
C ASP A 147 26.14 13.50 -22.67
N ARG A 148 24.92 12.92 -22.66
CA ARG A 148 24.71 11.46 -22.54
C ARG A 148 25.39 10.68 -23.65
N GLN A 149 26.17 9.67 -23.28
CA GLN A 149 26.77 8.72 -24.21
C GLN A 149 25.86 7.48 -24.33
N ILE A 150 25.49 7.10 -25.54
CA ILE A 150 24.72 5.88 -25.84
C ILE A 150 25.53 5.11 -26.88
N GLY A 151 26.17 4.02 -26.48
CA GLY A 151 27.17 3.32 -27.31
C GLY A 151 28.32 4.26 -27.68
N ASP A 152 28.66 4.34 -28.96
CA ASP A 152 29.73 5.22 -29.47
C ASP A 152 29.27 6.65 -29.77
N ARG A 153 28.00 6.98 -29.53
CA ARG A 153 27.43 8.29 -29.83
C ARG A 153 27.25 9.14 -28.59
N MET A 154 27.77 10.37 -28.64
CA MET A 154 27.54 11.38 -27.62
C MET A 154 26.35 12.28 -28.02
N PHE A 155 25.32 12.32 -27.20
CA PHE A 155 24.18 13.21 -27.34
C PHE A 155 24.40 14.47 -26.49
N ARG A 156 24.88 15.53 -27.14
CA ARG A 156 25.18 16.79 -26.43
C ARG A 156 23.90 17.44 -25.90
N THR A 157 23.89 17.78 -24.64
CA THR A 157 22.84 18.57 -24.01
C THR A 157 22.90 19.99 -24.56
N ARG A 158 21.81 20.44 -25.18
CA ARG A 158 21.72 21.76 -25.85
C ARG A 158 20.97 22.80 -25.01
N SER A 159 20.15 22.37 -24.06
CA SER A 159 19.34 23.22 -23.19
C SER A 159 19.19 22.57 -21.83
N SER A 160 19.14 23.39 -20.78
CA SER A 160 18.80 22.90 -19.42
C SER A 160 17.41 22.27 -19.33
N ASP A 161 16.54 22.56 -20.29
CA ASP A 161 15.22 21.95 -20.40
C ASP A 161 15.27 20.44 -20.68
N GLN A 162 16.41 19.94 -21.24
CA GLN A 162 16.65 18.52 -21.45
C GLN A 162 17.05 17.75 -20.18
N LEU A 163 17.30 18.46 -19.07
CA LEU A 163 17.65 17.93 -17.76
C LEU A 163 16.34 17.87 -16.94
N TYR A 164 15.65 16.75 -17.06
CA TYR A 164 14.24 16.64 -16.63
C TYR A 164 14.07 16.78 -15.12
N ARG A 165 14.96 16.20 -14.33
CA ARG A 165 14.90 16.28 -12.87
C ARG A 165 15.28 17.69 -12.38
N LEU A 166 16.32 18.28 -12.93
CA LEU A 166 16.66 19.68 -12.63
C LEU A 166 15.53 20.63 -13.00
N ARG A 167 14.89 20.41 -14.15
CA ARG A 167 13.70 21.19 -14.56
C ARG A 167 12.57 21.06 -13.58
N GLN A 168 12.27 19.84 -13.13
CA GLN A 168 11.25 19.57 -12.11
C GLN A 168 11.57 20.29 -10.80
N VAL A 169 12.80 20.12 -10.26
CA VAL A 169 13.22 20.78 -9.02
C VAL A 169 13.14 22.30 -9.15
N PHE A 170 13.53 22.86 -10.30
CA PHE A 170 13.46 24.29 -10.54
C PHE A 170 12.02 24.81 -10.61
N ALA A 171 11.11 24.10 -11.30
CA ALA A 171 9.68 24.41 -11.34
C ALA A 171 9.06 24.30 -9.95
N TRP A 172 9.44 23.28 -9.22
CA TRP A 172 9.00 23.03 -7.86
C TRP A 172 9.44 24.13 -6.88
N ALA A 173 10.71 24.50 -6.90
CA ALA A 173 11.23 25.61 -6.10
C ALA A 173 10.53 26.95 -6.39
N LYS A 174 10.20 27.21 -7.65
CA LYS A 174 9.40 28.39 -8.02
C LYS A 174 7.99 28.33 -7.42
N LYS A 175 7.31 27.20 -7.55
CA LYS A 175 5.95 27.01 -7.05
C LYS A 175 5.89 27.06 -5.51
N ALA A 176 6.88 26.46 -4.84
CA ALA A 176 7.03 26.52 -3.38
C ALA A 176 7.39 27.92 -2.87
N GLY A 177 7.85 28.81 -3.76
CA GLY A 177 8.25 30.17 -3.43
C GLY A 177 9.65 30.28 -2.83
N VAL A 178 10.53 29.31 -3.14
CA VAL A 178 11.96 29.32 -2.78
C VAL A 178 12.73 30.29 -3.67
N VAL A 179 12.46 30.25 -4.96
CA VAL A 179 13.00 31.18 -5.95
C VAL A 179 11.89 31.87 -6.74
N ARG A 180 12.19 32.98 -7.36
CA ARG A 180 11.28 33.70 -8.27
C ARG A 180 12.02 34.24 -9.47
N VAL A 181 11.30 34.45 -10.56
CA VAL A 181 11.84 35.10 -11.76
C VAL A 181 11.55 36.59 -11.69
N ALA A 182 12.58 37.41 -11.89
CA ALA A 182 12.49 38.85 -11.92
C ALA A 182 13.51 39.43 -12.93
N LEU A 183 13.05 40.28 -13.84
CA LEU A 183 13.89 41.00 -14.82
C LEU A 183 14.87 40.06 -15.60
N GLY A 184 14.38 38.90 -16.07
CA GLY A 184 15.18 37.93 -16.82
C GLY A 184 16.22 37.16 -16.00
N LYS A 185 16.10 37.22 -14.67
CA LYS A 185 16.93 36.46 -13.73
C LYS A 185 16.05 35.62 -12.82
N VAL A 186 16.57 34.50 -12.35
CA VAL A 186 16.07 33.80 -11.18
C VAL A 186 16.78 34.35 -9.96
N VAL A 187 16.03 34.65 -8.90
CA VAL A 187 16.55 35.18 -7.63
C VAL A 187 15.97 34.39 -6.46
N ALA A 188 16.76 34.17 -5.41
CA ALA A 188 16.26 33.58 -4.19
C ALA A 188 15.27 34.53 -3.51
N THR A 189 14.25 33.97 -2.90
CA THR A 189 13.31 34.73 -2.06
C THR A 189 13.83 34.82 -0.61
N LYS A 190 13.26 35.72 0.18
CA LYS A 190 13.56 35.76 1.63
C LYS A 190 13.27 34.40 2.30
N ARG A 191 12.19 33.74 1.85
CA ARG A 191 11.80 32.41 2.35
C ARG A 191 12.81 31.34 1.94
N GLY A 192 13.29 31.36 0.70
CA GLY A 192 14.30 30.42 0.24
C GLY A 192 15.62 30.55 1.01
N LEU A 193 16.06 31.79 1.28
CA LEU A 193 17.28 32.04 2.06
C LEU A 193 17.12 31.70 3.56
N GLY A 194 15.90 31.71 4.09
CA GLY A 194 15.59 31.35 5.48
C GLY A 194 15.21 29.90 5.68
N LEU A 195 15.28 29.04 4.66
CA LEU A 195 14.90 27.63 4.76
C LEU A 195 15.72 26.84 5.80
N GLY A 196 16.99 27.23 6.02
CA GLY A 196 17.86 26.58 7.00
C GLY A 196 17.38 26.70 8.45
N ASP A 197 16.52 27.67 8.74
CA ASP A 197 16.02 27.95 10.11
C ASP A 197 14.77 27.14 10.47
N ASP A 198 13.98 26.66 9.47
CA ASP A 198 12.76 25.91 9.67
C ASP A 198 12.45 25.00 8.45
N LEU A 199 13.22 23.94 8.31
CA LEU A 199 13.01 22.96 7.22
C LEU A 199 11.70 22.20 7.39
N GLY A 200 11.42 21.73 8.61
CA GLY A 200 10.21 20.94 8.90
C GLY A 200 8.92 21.71 8.66
N GLY A 201 8.87 23.00 9.02
CA GLY A 201 7.71 23.85 8.77
C GLY A 201 7.46 24.18 7.29
N PHE A 202 8.48 23.99 6.43
CA PHE A 202 8.34 24.17 4.99
C PHE A 202 7.85 22.93 4.25
N TYR A 203 7.91 21.75 4.87
CA TYR A 203 7.62 20.45 4.25
C TYR A 203 6.25 20.39 3.56
N ASP A 204 5.18 20.73 4.28
CA ASP A 204 3.82 20.65 3.72
C ASP A 204 3.65 21.54 2.49
N ARG A 205 4.26 22.73 2.50
CA ARG A 205 4.29 23.62 1.33
C ARG A 205 5.08 23.02 0.15
N ALA A 206 6.15 22.29 0.42
CA ALA A 206 6.91 21.62 -0.62
C ALA A 206 6.06 20.54 -1.28
N VAL A 207 5.35 19.73 -0.51
CA VAL A 207 4.45 18.69 -1.05
C VAL A 207 3.31 19.32 -1.85
N ASP A 208 2.64 20.36 -1.32
CA ASP A 208 1.54 21.05 -2.03
C ASP A 208 2.03 21.66 -3.35
N ALA A 209 3.26 22.18 -3.37
CA ALA A 209 3.86 22.72 -4.58
C ALA A 209 4.16 21.64 -5.62
N LEU A 210 4.59 20.43 -5.21
CA LEU A 210 4.77 19.28 -6.11
C LEU A 210 3.46 18.89 -6.78
N LEU A 211 2.41 18.70 -5.99
CA LEU A 211 1.09 18.36 -6.53
C LEU A 211 0.56 19.44 -7.47
N ALA A 212 0.83 20.71 -7.17
CA ALA A 212 0.37 21.83 -7.98
C ALA A 212 1.14 22.03 -9.31
N ILE A 213 2.34 21.45 -9.46
CA ILE A 213 3.08 21.43 -10.75
C ILE A 213 2.86 20.13 -11.52
N GLY A 214 2.29 19.12 -10.88
CA GLY A 214 2.15 17.75 -11.38
C GLY A 214 3.44 16.93 -11.22
N PRO A 215 3.44 15.89 -10.38
CA PRO A 215 4.61 15.02 -10.19
C PRO A 215 5.17 14.47 -11.49
N LEU A 216 4.29 14.12 -12.44
CA LEU A 216 4.63 13.51 -13.73
C LEU A 216 4.81 14.55 -14.84
N THR A 217 3.84 15.45 -15.04
CA THR A 217 3.87 16.45 -16.13
C THR A 217 5.05 17.40 -16.00
N SER A 218 5.49 17.73 -14.78
CA SER A 218 6.68 18.58 -14.57
C SER A 218 7.99 17.93 -15.02
N GLN A 219 8.00 16.60 -15.22
CA GLN A 219 9.16 15.85 -15.71
C GLN A 219 9.13 15.67 -17.25
N ARG A 220 8.01 15.81 -17.91
CA ARG A 220 7.83 15.52 -19.32
C ARG A 220 8.28 16.70 -20.20
N PHE A 221 8.76 16.39 -21.40
CA PHE A 221 8.91 17.36 -22.47
C PHE A 221 7.58 17.57 -23.17
N SER A 222 7.25 18.80 -23.46
CA SER A 222 6.08 19.15 -24.28
C SER A 222 6.14 18.57 -25.71
N ASP A 223 7.36 18.26 -26.20
CA ASP A 223 7.61 17.82 -27.59
C ASP A 223 8.00 16.31 -27.63
N SER A 224 7.64 15.50 -26.63
CA SER A 224 7.96 14.07 -26.63
C SER A 224 7.02 13.30 -27.54
N TRP A 225 7.58 12.54 -28.49
CA TRP A 225 6.83 11.62 -29.38
C TRP A 225 6.04 10.52 -28.65
N PHE A 226 6.35 10.30 -27.37
CA PHE A 226 5.74 9.29 -26.50
C PHE A 226 4.92 9.92 -25.36
N ALA A 227 4.62 11.22 -25.44
CA ALA A 227 3.81 11.86 -24.42
C ALA A 227 2.33 11.54 -24.67
N TRP A 228 1.63 11.14 -23.61
CA TRP A 228 0.18 11.10 -23.56
C TRP A 228 -0.29 12.20 -22.59
N PRO A 229 -0.30 13.47 -23.02
CA PRO A 229 -0.45 14.61 -22.11
C PRO A 229 -1.71 14.56 -21.26
N GLU A 230 -2.78 13.97 -21.79
CA GLU A 230 -4.04 13.87 -21.05
C GLU A 230 -4.00 12.75 -20.00
N VAL A 231 -3.37 11.61 -20.32
CA VAL A 231 -3.12 10.54 -19.35
C VAL A 231 -2.18 11.04 -18.24
N ASP A 232 -1.09 11.73 -18.62
CA ASP A 232 -0.13 12.32 -17.66
C ASP A 232 -0.84 13.28 -16.68
N LYS A 233 -1.73 14.16 -17.18
CA LYS A 233 -2.53 15.08 -16.36
C LYS A 233 -3.51 14.34 -15.44
N VAL A 234 -4.13 13.27 -15.94
CA VAL A 234 -5.04 12.43 -15.14
C VAL A 234 -4.27 11.76 -14.03
N LEU A 235 -3.14 11.12 -14.32
CA LEU A 235 -2.29 10.48 -13.32
C LEU A 235 -1.79 11.48 -12.26
N ASP A 236 -1.42 12.71 -12.66
CA ASP A 236 -1.07 13.78 -11.73
C ASP A 236 -2.26 14.16 -10.83
N SER A 237 -3.46 14.28 -11.39
CA SER A 237 -4.65 14.68 -10.64
C SER A 237 -5.06 13.65 -9.58
N VAL A 238 -4.71 12.38 -9.80
CA VAL A 238 -5.02 11.27 -8.90
C VAL A 238 -3.80 10.75 -8.13
N SER A 239 -2.66 11.43 -8.22
CA SER A 239 -1.41 10.99 -7.61
C SER A 239 -1.53 10.74 -6.10
N ALA A 240 -2.35 11.54 -5.38
CA ALA A 240 -2.65 11.30 -3.97
C ALA A 240 -3.34 9.94 -3.72
N HIS A 241 -4.14 9.44 -4.67
CA HIS A 241 -4.84 8.16 -4.53
C HIS A 241 -3.91 6.96 -4.64
N LEU A 242 -2.75 7.12 -5.33
CA LEU A 242 -1.72 6.09 -5.38
C LEU A 242 -1.13 5.78 -4.00
N LEU A 243 -1.36 6.66 -3.02
CA LEU A 243 -0.94 6.47 -1.63
C LEU A 243 -1.94 5.66 -0.79
N ILE A 244 -3.14 5.33 -1.30
CA ILE A 244 -4.18 4.61 -0.54
C ILE A 244 -3.65 3.26 -0.04
N ALA A 245 -3.09 2.44 -0.94
CA ALA A 245 -2.61 1.12 -0.58
C ALA A 245 -1.39 1.16 0.37
N PRO A 246 -0.33 1.95 0.12
CA PRO A 246 0.75 2.12 1.10
C PRO A 246 0.27 2.70 2.44
N TYR A 247 -0.76 3.56 2.44
CA TYR A 247 -1.34 4.13 3.66
C TYR A 247 -2.09 3.07 4.47
N GLY A 248 -2.98 2.31 3.84
CA GLY A 248 -3.79 1.30 4.53
C GLY A 248 -2.97 0.08 4.98
N SER A 249 -1.95 -0.33 4.21
CA SER A 249 -1.10 -1.46 4.58
C SER A 249 -0.13 -1.18 5.71
N GLN A 250 0.27 0.09 5.91
CA GLN A 250 1.30 0.51 6.86
C GLN A 250 2.63 -0.28 6.73
N ALA A 251 2.84 -0.90 5.58
CA ALA A 251 3.98 -1.76 5.26
C ALA A 251 4.51 -1.44 3.86
N ALA A 252 5.60 -2.10 3.46
CA ALA A 252 6.12 -2.00 2.11
C ALA A 252 5.13 -2.64 1.12
N PHE A 253 4.65 -1.85 0.17
CA PHE A 253 3.66 -2.26 -0.82
C PHE A 253 4.29 -2.36 -2.22
N PRO A 254 4.09 -3.46 -2.98
CA PRO A 254 4.69 -3.64 -4.28
C PRO A 254 4.31 -2.50 -5.26
N LEU A 255 5.30 -1.92 -5.94
CA LEU A 255 5.04 -0.89 -6.94
C LEU A 255 4.18 -1.41 -8.09
N GLU A 256 4.38 -2.67 -8.47
CA GLU A 256 3.66 -3.31 -9.58
C GLU A 256 2.16 -3.37 -9.31
N ASP A 257 1.73 -3.59 -8.06
CA ASP A 257 0.32 -3.64 -7.69
C ASP A 257 -0.32 -2.24 -7.73
N ILE A 258 0.44 -1.20 -7.31
CA ILE A 258 0.00 0.20 -7.46
C ILE A 258 -0.16 0.53 -8.95
N ALA A 259 0.81 0.13 -9.77
CA ALA A 259 0.80 0.37 -11.21
C ALA A 259 -0.29 -0.42 -11.94
N ALA A 260 -0.54 -1.67 -11.53
CA ALA A 260 -1.63 -2.48 -12.09
C ALA A 260 -2.99 -1.83 -11.84
N THR A 261 -3.21 -1.32 -10.61
CA THR A 261 -4.44 -0.59 -10.26
C THR A 261 -4.59 0.69 -11.09
N ALA A 262 -3.53 1.49 -11.21
CA ALA A 262 -3.52 2.69 -12.04
C ALA A 262 -3.77 2.38 -13.54
N THR A 263 -3.22 1.25 -14.02
CA THR A 263 -3.44 0.77 -15.40
C THR A 263 -4.90 0.44 -15.65
N GLY A 264 -5.55 -0.27 -14.73
CA GLY A 264 -6.99 -0.57 -14.84
C GLY A 264 -7.82 0.68 -14.99
N VAL A 265 -7.53 1.72 -14.21
CA VAL A 265 -8.21 3.01 -14.29
C VAL A 265 -7.96 3.72 -15.63
N VAL A 266 -6.72 3.71 -16.11
CA VAL A 266 -6.36 4.33 -17.38
C VAL A 266 -7.05 3.62 -18.55
N LEU A 267 -7.05 2.28 -18.57
CA LEU A 267 -7.74 1.48 -19.60
C LEU A 267 -9.27 1.63 -19.55
N GLU A 268 -9.83 1.87 -18.37
CA GLU A 268 -11.26 2.15 -18.23
C GLU A 268 -11.63 3.57 -18.73
N ALA A 269 -10.73 4.54 -18.53
CA ALA A 269 -10.98 5.94 -18.85
C ALA A 269 -10.68 6.31 -20.31
N PHE A 270 -9.78 5.57 -20.98
CA PHE A 270 -9.27 5.90 -22.30
C PHE A 270 -9.29 4.69 -23.23
N SER A 271 -9.52 4.93 -24.52
CA SER A 271 -9.31 3.93 -25.56
C SER A 271 -7.99 4.18 -26.28
N PHE A 272 -7.24 3.11 -26.50
CA PHE A 272 -5.93 3.17 -27.12
C PHE A 272 -5.89 2.33 -28.40
N ARG A 273 -5.07 2.73 -29.36
CA ARG A 273 -4.77 1.94 -30.58
C ARG A 273 -3.59 0.98 -30.40
N VAL A 274 -3.01 0.95 -29.22
CA VAL A 274 -1.92 0.06 -28.84
C VAL A 274 -2.46 -1.06 -27.96
N GLU A 275 -1.70 -2.16 -27.83
CA GLU A 275 -2.05 -3.29 -26.98
C GLU A 275 -2.06 -2.88 -25.49
N ASP A 276 -2.94 -3.48 -24.70
CA ASP A 276 -3.07 -3.20 -23.26
C ASP A 276 -1.75 -3.38 -22.50
N ASP A 277 -0.91 -4.34 -22.90
CA ASP A 277 0.42 -4.56 -22.33
C ASP A 277 1.38 -3.38 -22.56
N GLU A 278 1.23 -2.67 -23.66
CA GLU A 278 2.00 -1.44 -23.95
C GLU A 278 1.55 -0.31 -23.01
N VAL A 279 0.22 -0.17 -22.84
CA VAL A 279 -0.36 0.78 -21.90
C VAL A 279 0.11 0.47 -20.48
N ALA A 280 0.02 -0.79 -20.06
CA ALA A 280 0.46 -1.23 -18.72
C ALA A 280 1.93 -0.90 -18.47
N ARG A 281 2.83 -1.21 -19.41
CA ARG A 281 4.26 -0.88 -19.29
C ARG A 281 4.49 0.64 -19.16
N ARG A 282 3.73 1.44 -19.91
CA ARG A 282 3.83 2.89 -19.84
C ARG A 282 3.33 3.41 -18.49
N VAL A 283 2.16 2.98 -18.04
CA VAL A 283 1.58 3.40 -16.75
C VAL A 283 2.48 2.97 -15.58
N THR A 284 3.07 1.77 -15.64
CA THR A 284 4.06 1.32 -14.64
C THR A 284 5.24 2.28 -14.54
N THR A 285 5.75 2.73 -15.68
CA THR A 285 6.82 3.72 -15.75
C THR A 285 6.38 5.06 -15.16
N ASP A 286 5.18 5.52 -15.50
CA ASP A 286 4.64 6.80 -15.06
C ASP A 286 4.35 6.81 -13.54
N VAL A 287 3.85 5.70 -13.00
CA VAL A 287 3.66 5.50 -11.56
C VAL A 287 5.03 5.48 -10.83
N ALA A 288 6.05 4.84 -11.42
CA ALA A 288 7.40 4.88 -10.86
C ALA A 288 7.94 6.31 -10.79
N ASP A 289 7.78 7.10 -11.85
CA ASP A 289 8.19 8.51 -11.88
C ASP A 289 7.45 9.37 -10.83
N ILE A 290 6.15 9.10 -10.60
CA ILE A 290 5.38 9.76 -9.54
C ILE A 290 5.92 9.38 -8.16
N MET A 291 6.21 8.08 -7.93
CA MET A 291 6.76 7.62 -6.65
C MET A 291 8.17 8.15 -6.40
N ASP A 292 9.00 8.28 -7.44
CA ASP A 292 10.32 8.93 -7.33
C ASP A 292 10.18 10.42 -6.94
N ALA A 293 9.16 11.12 -7.45
CA ALA A 293 8.88 12.49 -7.03
C ALA A 293 8.39 12.56 -5.56
N PHE A 294 7.56 11.61 -5.14
CA PHE A 294 7.15 11.49 -3.74
C PHE A 294 8.32 11.08 -2.82
N GLU A 295 9.28 10.30 -3.30
CA GLU A 295 10.50 9.97 -2.55
C GLU A 295 11.38 11.22 -2.34
N LEU A 296 11.59 12.02 -3.38
CA LEU A 296 12.25 13.33 -3.25
C LEU A 296 11.50 14.25 -2.28
N ALA A 297 10.18 14.22 -2.28
CA ALA A 297 9.36 14.96 -1.33
C ALA A 297 9.46 14.40 0.11
N GLY A 298 10.09 13.24 0.33
CA GLY A 298 10.13 12.58 1.63
C GLY A 298 8.80 11.97 2.07
N VAL A 299 7.85 11.78 1.15
CA VAL A 299 6.54 11.15 1.44
C VAL A 299 6.68 9.63 1.48
N VAL A 300 7.40 9.06 0.52
CA VAL A 300 7.64 7.62 0.43
C VAL A 300 9.14 7.32 0.46
N ARG A 301 9.46 6.04 0.64
CA ARG A 301 10.78 5.46 0.40
C ARG A 301 10.62 4.24 -0.48
N ARG A 302 11.46 4.12 -1.51
CA ARG A 302 11.54 2.95 -2.37
C ARG A 302 12.46 1.89 -1.76
N ILE A 303 12.04 0.63 -1.75
CA ILE A 303 12.81 -0.51 -1.23
C ILE A 303 12.99 -1.52 -2.35
N GLY A 304 14.23 -1.95 -2.59
CA GLY A 304 14.53 -2.95 -3.62
C GLY A 304 14.29 -2.47 -5.06
N ALA A 305 14.17 -1.14 -5.26
CA ALA A 305 14.12 -0.58 -6.61
C ALA A 305 15.46 -0.81 -7.31
N VAL A 306 15.40 -1.20 -8.59
CA VAL A 306 16.59 -1.41 -9.42
C VAL A 306 16.82 -0.14 -10.23
N ASP A 307 17.96 0.50 -10.02
CA ASP A 307 18.48 1.53 -10.93
C ASP A 307 19.21 0.82 -12.08
N PRO A 308 18.66 0.82 -13.30
CA PRO A 308 19.29 0.17 -14.45
C PRO A 308 20.55 0.91 -14.96
N GLY A 309 21.03 1.93 -14.26
CA GLY A 309 22.30 2.63 -14.53
C GLY A 309 22.31 3.52 -15.77
N ASP A 310 21.54 3.17 -16.78
CA ASP A 310 21.45 3.87 -18.07
C ASP A 310 20.07 4.47 -18.35
N SER A 311 19.05 4.03 -17.61
CA SER A 311 17.70 4.57 -17.70
C SER A 311 17.44 5.49 -16.50
N ARG A 312 16.72 6.55 -16.76
CA ARG A 312 16.35 7.57 -15.77
C ARG A 312 15.29 7.10 -14.77
N GLN A 313 14.99 5.81 -14.76
CA GLN A 313 13.84 5.25 -14.07
C GLN A 313 14.27 4.07 -13.23
N THR A 314 14.03 4.18 -11.94
CA THR A 314 14.04 3.03 -11.06
C THR A 314 12.82 2.14 -11.39
N SER A 315 13.03 0.85 -11.47
CA SER A 315 11.95 -0.11 -11.74
C SER A 315 11.78 -1.10 -10.60
N GLY A 316 10.56 -1.61 -10.45
CA GLY A 316 10.23 -2.62 -9.46
C GLY A 316 10.32 -2.13 -8.00
N GLY A 317 10.51 -3.06 -7.09
CA GLY A 317 10.59 -2.81 -5.65
C GLY A 317 9.24 -2.50 -5.00
N SER A 318 9.30 -2.06 -3.76
CA SER A 318 8.14 -1.72 -2.95
C SER A 318 8.20 -0.27 -2.48
N VAL A 319 7.04 0.29 -2.18
CA VAL A 319 6.85 1.64 -1.66
C VAL A 319 6.43 1.54 -0.19
N VAL A 320 7.08 2.28 0.68
CA VAL A 320 6.67 2.44 2.08
C VAL A 320 6.56 3.92 2.41
N LEU A 321 5.53 4.30 3.17
CA LEU A 321 5.41 5.67 3.66
C LEU A 321 6.47 5.95 4.72
N THR A 322 7.08 7.12 4.65
CA THR A 322 7.91 7.63 5.74
C THR A 322 7.02 8.09 6.91
N PRO A 323 7.54 8.33 8.13
CA PRO A 323 6.75 8.90 9.20
C PRO A 323 6.06 10.21 8.80
N ALA A 324 6.76 11.13 8.13
CA ALA A 324 6.15 12.35 7.56
C ALA A 324 5.14 12.00 6.45
N GLY A 325 5.42 10.97 5.67
CA GLY A 325 4.56 10.48 4.59
C GLY A 325 3.23 9.94 5.08
N VAL A 326 3.16 9.25 6.22
CA VAL A 326 1.90 8.78 6.82
C VAL A 326 0.98 9.97 7.13
N VAL A 327 1.51 10.99 7.80
CA VAL A 327 0.74 12.20 8.15
C VAL A 327 0.35 12.97 6.89
N CYS A 328 1.26 13.09 5.93
CA CYS A 328 1.02 13.73 4.64
C CYS A 328 -0.07 13.00 3.83
N ALA A 329 0.05 11.69 3.65
CA ALA A 329 -0.92 10.87 2.93
C ALA A 329 -2.30 10.97 3.58
N ARG A 330 -2.39 10.90 4.92
CA ARG A 330 -3.64 11.10 5.65
C ARG A 330 -4.30 12.42 5.28
N ARG A 331 -3.55 13.53 5.29
CA ARG A 331 -4.05 14.86 4.90
C ARG A 331 -4.53 14.86 3.45
N LEU A 332 -3.70 14.41 2.52
CA LEU A 332 -4.01 14.39 1.09
C LEU A 332 -5.25 13.55 0.77
N LEU A 333 -5.39 12.39 1.41
CA LEU A 333 -6.54 11.52 1.25
C LEU A 333 -7.81 12.12 1.87
N ALA A 334 -7.70 12.78 3.02
CA ALA A 334 -8.81 13.53 3.61
C ALA A 334 -9.27 14.68 2.71
N ASP A 335 -8.34 15.47 2.15
CA ASP A 335 -8.62 16.52 1.16
C ASP A 335 -9.23 15.95 -0.12
N ALA A 336 -8.82 14.73 -0.48
CA ALA A 336 -9.40 13.96 -1.56
C ALA A 336 -10.80 13.39 -1.22
N GLY A 337 -11.32 13.55 0.00
CA GLY A 337 -12.68 13.20 0.43
C GLY A 337 -12.81 11.83 1.06
N TYR A 338 -11.71 11.20 1.49
CA TYR A 338 -11.78 9.99 2.32
C TYR A 338 -11.92 10.34 3.80
N ASP A 339 -12.59 9.45 4.54
CA ASP A 339 -12.48 9.43 5.99
C ASP A 339 -11.25 8.60 6.35
N THR A 340 -10.33 9.18 7.14
CA THR A 340 -9.03 8.60 7.47
C THR A 340 -8.89 8.45 8.98
N PRO A 341 -9.58 7.45 9.58
CA PRO A 341 -9.56 7.25 11.02
C PRO A 341 -8.14 6.93 11.52
N VAL A 342 -7.90 7.26 12.78
CA VAL A 342 -6.64 6.96 13.46
C VAL A 342 -6.84 5.76 14.36
N ALA A 343 -5.97 4.78 14.26
CA ALA A 343 -5.89 3.66 15.18
C ALA A 343 -5.26 4.07 16.52
N GLY A 344 -5.54 3.35 17.57
CA GLY A 344 -4.94 3.56 18.88
C GLY A 344 -5.91 3.51 20.05
N ARG A 345 -7.14 2.99 19.83
CA ARG A 345 -8.11 2.78 20.93
C ARG A 345 -7.51 1.94 22.07
N PHE A 346 -6.65 0.99 21.72
CA PHE A 346 -6.03 0.04 22.65
C PHE A 346 -4.53 0.28 22.86
N ALA A 347 -3.95 1.37 22.34
CA ALA A 347 -2.50 1.62 22.42
C ALA A 347 -1.96 1.63 23.87
N GLY A 348 -2.73 2.18 24.81
CA GLY A 348 -2.38 2.18 26.24
C GLY A 348 -2.92 0.99 27.06
N GLY A 349 -3.74 0.12 26.45
CA GLY A 349 -4.31 -1.07 27.07
C GLY A 349 -3.36 -2.28 27.02
N ASN A 350 -3.69 -3.37 27.72
CA ASN A 350 -2.94 -4.62 27.63
C ASN A 350 -3.34 -5.45 26.39
N ALA A 351 -2.60 -6.55 26.13
CA ALA A 351 -2.85 -7.40 24.96
C ALA A 351 -4.25 -8.09 25.01
N THR A 352 -4.75 -8.44 26.20
CA THR A 352 -6.09 -9.03 26.37
C THR A 352 -7.18 -8.03 25.98
N GLU A 353 -7.05 -6.76 26.39
CA GLU A 353 -7.99 -5.69 25.98
C GLU A 353 -7.95 -5.45 24.48
N LEU A 354 -6.78 -5.51 23.85
CA LEU A 354 -6.64 -5.40 22.40
C LEU A 354 -7.39 -6.54 21.70
N LEU A 355 -7.13 -7.80 22.07
CA LEU A 355 -7.74 -8.97 21.45
C LEU A 355 -9.26 -8.96 21.59
N LEU A 356 -9.77 -8.73 22.82
CA LEU A 356 -11.21 -8.66 23.10
C LEU A 356 -11.88 -7.46 22.40
N GLY A 357 -11.19 -6.32 22.35
CA GLY A 357 -11.74 -5.10 21.78
C GLY A 357 -11.74 -5.06 20.25
N THR A 358 -10.98 -5.96 19.61
CA THR A 358 -10.93 -6.12 18.15
C THR A 358 -11.67 -7.35 17.66
N ASP A 359 -12.31 -8.10 18.55
CA ASP A 359 -13.12 -9.26 18.21
C ASP A 359 -14.29 -8.87 17.29
N GLY A 360 -14.45 -9.60 16.19
CA GLY A 360 -15.50 -9.33 15.18
C GLY A 360 -15.24 -8.10 14.27
N GLU A 361 -14.15 -7.35 14.49
CA GLU A 361 -13.78 -6.26 13.60
C GLU A 361 -13.12 -6.77 12.30
N GLY A 362 -13.18 -5.96 11.23
CA GLY A 362 -12.51 -6.29 9.98
C GLY A 362 -10.98 -6.34 10.10
N ALA A 363 -10.31 -7.18 9.31
CA ALA A 363 -8.87 -7.43 9.38
C ALA A 363 -8.01 -6.14 9.35
N ALA A 364 -8.41 -5.15 8.55
CA ALA A 364 -7.70 -3.88 8.44
C ALA A 364 -7.80 -3.04 9.72
N VAL A 365 -8.94 -3.09 10.43
CA VAL A 365 -9.12 -2.42 11.73
C VAL A 365 -8.25 -3.08 12.78
N VAL A 366 -8.29 -4.42 12.85
CA VAL A 366 -7.44 -5.20 13.76
C VAL A 366 -5.97 -4.87 13.54
N TYR A 367 -5.53 -4.87 12.28
CA TYR A 367 -4.13 -4.56 11.94
C TYR A 367 -3.72 -3.15 12.40
N GLY A 368 -4.53 -2.13 12.12
CA GLY A 368 -4.27 -0.75 12.55
C GLY A 368 -4.13 -0.63 14.07
N GLU A 369 -5.04 -1.26 14.84
CA GLU A 369 -5.00 -1.25 16.31
C GLU A 369 -3.78 -2.02 16.86
N VAL A 370 -3.42 -3.16 16.26
CA VAL A 370 -2.20 -3.93 16.59
C VAL A 370 -0.95 -3.07 16.36
N MET A 371 -0.86 -2.38 15.23
CA MET A 371 0.28 -1.50 14.93
C MET A 371 0.40 -0.36 15.95
N ALA A 372 -0.73 0.28 16.30
CA ALA A 372 -0.75 1.34 17.31
C ALA A 372 -0.38 0.82 18.70
N TRP A 373 -0.85 -0.38 19.07
CA TRP A 373 -0.52 -1.03 20.35
C TRP A 373 0.97 -1.39 20.43
N ARG A 374 1.54 -1.93 19.35
CA ARG A 374 2.98 -2.26 19.25
C ARG A 374 3.87 -1.02 19.32
N ALA A 375 3.46 0.09 18.71
CA ALA A 375 4.25 1.31 18.65
C ALA A 375 4.56 1.91 20.04
N THR A 376 3.81 1.54 21.07
CA THR A 376 4.00 2.01 22.45
C THR A 376 4.84 1.07 23.31
N ARG A 377 5.40 -0.01 22.74
CA ARG A 377 6.08 -1.10 23.45
C ARG A 377 7.39 -1.50 22.81
N GLU A 378 8.33 -1.93 23.63
CA GLU A 378 9.49 -2.67 23.14
C GLU A 378 9.06 -4.04 22.60
N PRO A 379 9.66 -4.55 21.51
CA PRO A 379 9.23 -5.80 20.87
C PRO A 379 9.18 -7.01 21.82
N GLY A 380 10.15 -7.14 22.73
CA GLY A 380 10.17 -8.22 23.73
C GLY A 380 9.03 -8.10 24.74
N GLN A 381 8.69 -6.89 25.18
CA GLN A 381 7.55 -6.63 26.05
C GLN A 381 6.23 -6.96 25.33
N ALA A 382 6.08 -6.53 24.09
CA ALA A 382 4.89 -6.84 23.29
C ALA A 382 4.69 -8.36 23.12
N ALA A 383 5.77 -9.12 22.87
CA ALA A 383 5.70 -10.57 22.76
C ALA A 383 5.30 -11.25 24.09
N ALA A 384 5.83 -10.79 25.21
CA ALA A 384 5.48 -11.32 26.54
C ALA A 384 4.00 -11.05 26.86
N GLU A 385 3.54 -9.80 26.74
CA GLU A 385 2.14 -9.42 27.01
C GLU A 385 1.15 -10.19 26.09
N MET A 386 1.49 -10.37 24.83
CA MET A 386 0.65 -11.10 23.88
C MET A 386 0.60 -12.60 24.21
N SER A 387 1.72 -13.21 24.61
CA SER A 387 1.77 -14.60 25.07
C SER A 387 0.90 -14.81 26.31
N ASP A 388 0.95 -13.90 27.26
CA ASP A 388 0.11 -13.96 28.47
C ASP A 388 -1.37 -13.86 28.10
N ALA A 389 -1.75 -12.97 27.19
CA ALA A 389 -3.12 -12.86 26.71
C ALA A 389 -3.62 -14.14 26.02
N VAL A 390 -2.79 -14.78 25.18
CA VAL A 390 -3.11 -16.09 24.55
C VAL A 390 -3.33 -17.18 25.60
N ARG A 391 -2.58 -17.14 26.70
CA ARG A 391 -2.73 -18.08 27.82
C ARG A 391 -4.02 -17.87 28.60
N GLU A 392 -4.39 -16.62 28.86
CA GLU A 392 -5.55 -16.25 29.67
C GLU A 392 -6.90 -16.44 28.93
N LEU A 393 -6.92 -16.23 27.62
CA LEU A 393 -8.15 -16.30 26.84
C LEU A 393 -8.51 -17.75 26.51
N ASP A 394 -9.77 -18.12 26.71
CA ASP A 394 -10.31 -19.45 26.36
C ASP A 394 -10.86 -19.52 24.93
N ASP A 395 -11.04 -18.37 24.28
CA ASP A 395 -11.54 -18.27 22.92
C ASP A 395 -10.47 -18.68 21.89
N SER A 396 -10.80 -19.63 21.03
CA SER A 396 -9.87 -20.19 20.05
C SER A 396 -9.50 -19.21 18.93
N ASP A 397 -10.45 -18.37 18.52
CA ASP A 397 -10.23 -17.41 17.44
C ASP A 397 -9.31 -16.28 17.94
N LEU A 398 -9.50 -15.84 19.18
CA LEU A 398 -8.62 -14.87 19.82
C LEU A 398 -7.23 -15.43 20.11
N ARG A 399 -7.10 -16.72 20.47
CA ARG A 399 -5.80 -17.40 20.57
C ARG A 399 -5.06 -17.45 19.25
N ILE A 400 -5.75 -17.79 18.15
CA ILE A 400 -5.17 -17.79 16.80
C ILE A 400 -4.75 -16.37 16.41
N LEU A 401 -5.57 -15.37 16.67
CA LEU A 401 -5.23 -13.96 16.43
C LEU A 401 -3.99 -13.53 17.21
N GLY A 402 -3.93 -13.83 18.52
CA GLY A 402 -2.78 -13.50 19.36
C GLY A 402 -1.48 -14.16 18.88
N LEU A 403 -1.53 -15.43 18.48
CA LEU A 403 -0.40 -16.13 17.87
C LEU A 403 0.00 -15.54 16.52
N THR A 404 -0.96 -15.11 15.71
CA THR A 404 -0.68 -14.39 14.46
C THR A 404 0.08 -13.09 14.74
N ILE A 405 -0.36 -12.31 15.74
CA ILE A 405 0.31 -11.07 16.16
C ILE A 405 1.72 -11.35 16.66
N LEU A 406 1.94 -12.45 17.41
CA LEU A 406 3.28 -12.88 17.83
C LEU A 406 4.21 -13.13 16.63
N GLY A 407 3.71 -13.72 15.56
CA GLY A 407 4.45 -13.88 14.30
C GLY A 407 4.86 -12.54 13.68
N GLU A 408 3.96 -11.57 13.71
CA GLU A 408 4.21 -10.21 13.19
C GLU A 408 5.18 -9.39 14.06
N ILE A 409 5.26 -9.66 15.37
CA ILE A 409 6.27 -9.04 16.24
C ILE A 409 7.67 -9.51 15.83
N GLY A 410 7.81 -10.77 15.45
CA GLY A 410 9.02 -11.41 14.96
C GLY A 410 9.13 -12.84 15.46
N SER A 411 9.22 -13.79 14.53
CA SER A 411 9.22 -15.22 14.86
C SER A 411 10.33 -15.64 15.83
N ASP A 412 11.54 -15.11 15.64
CA ASP A 412 12.69 -15.42 16.52
C ASP A 412 12.47 -14.92 17.95
N LEU A 413 11.90 -13.72 18.09
CA LEU A 413 11.55 -13.13 19.38
C LEU A 413 10.40 -13.86 20.07
N ALA A 414 9.38 -14.27 19.30
CA ALA A 414 8.18 -14.93 19.82
C ALA A 414 8.40 -16.41 20.18
N THR A 415 9.34 -17.09 19.51
CA THR A 415 9.58 -18.54 19.67
C THR A 415 9.72 -18.98 21.12
N PRO A 416 10.50 -18.33 22.02
CA PRO A 416 10.58 -18.76 23.41
C PRO A 416 9.23 -18.78 24.12
N TYR A 417 8.42 -17.75 23.92
CA TYR A 417 7.09 -17.61 24.54
C TYR A 417 6.10 -18.65 23.98
N VAL A 418 6.13 -18.88 22.67
CA VAL A 418 5.25 -19.88 22.04
C VAL A 418 5.64 -21.30 22.43
N ARG A 419 6.93 -21.58 22.69
CA ARG A 419 7.38 -22.86 23.27
C ARG A 419 6.84 -23.08 24.67
N GLU A 420 6.72 -22.03 25.49
CA GLU A 420 6.08 -22.12 26.81
C GLU A 420 4.58 -22.43 26.67
N LEU A 421 3.86 -21.76 25.75
CA LEU A 421 2.46 -22.07 25.45
C LEU A 421 2.26 -23.52 24.97
N ALA A 422 3.24 -24.10 24.27
CA ALA A 422 3.19 -25.48 23.82
C ALA A 422 3.31 -26.53 24.97
N LEU A 423 3.70 -26.10 26.17
CA LEU A 423 3.73 -26.98 27.37
C LEU A 423 2.37 -27.03 28.07
N GLU A 424 1.45 -26.11 27.77
CA GLU A 424 0.17 -25.99 28.48
C GLU A 424 -0.95 -26.66 27.66
N PRO A 425 -1.76 -27.57 28.27
CA PRO A 425 -2.77 -28.32 27.51
C PRO A 425 -3.75 -27.48 26.70
N GLY A 426 -4.16 -26.30 27.24
CA GLY A 426 -5.17 -25.44 26.61
C GLY A 426 -4.66 -24.65 25.39
N THR A 427 -3.36 -24.42 25.28
CA THR A 427 -2.73 -23.63 24.20
C THR A 427 -1.83 -24.47 23.30
N ARG A 428 -1.49 -25.70 23.73
CA ARG A 428 -0.51 -26.58 23.06
C ARG A 428 -0.77 -26.75 21.56
N GLY A 429 -1.98 -27.11 21.19
CA GLY A 429 -2.30 -27.40 19.77
C GLY A 429 -2.11 -26.19 18.88
N PHE A 430 -2.52 -25.00 19.35
CA PHE A 430 -2.36 -23.74 18.65
C PHE A 430 -0.88 -23.33 18.54
N ALA A 431 -0.14 -23.46 19.65
CA ALA A 431 1.28 -23.14 19.71
C ALA A 431 2.12 -24.04 18.82
N LEU A 432 1.83 -25.36 18.76
CA LEU A 432 2.50 -26.30 17.85
C LEU A 432 2.26 -25.94 16.39
N CYS A 433 1.04 -25.59 15.99
CA CYS A 433 0.75 -25.11 14.65
C CYS A 433 1.62 -23.89 14.31
N TRP A 434 1.70 -22.92 15.18
CA TRP A 434 2.51 -21.73 14.99
C TRP A 434 4.01 -22.07 14.84
N LEU A 435 4.56 -22.94 15.70
CA LEU A 435 5.96 -23.34 15.65
C LEU A 435 6.31 -24.05 14.32
N VAL A 436 5.43 -24.92 13.84
CA VAL A 436 5.62 -25.59 12.56
C VAL A 436 5.55 -24.61 11.39
N ASP A 437 4.58 -23.69 11.39
CA ASP A 437 4.40 -22.71 10.32
C ASP A 437 5.56 -21.72 10.21
N HIS A 438 6.28 -21.49 11.33
CA HIS A 438 7.47 -20.64 11.36
C HIS A 438 8.80 -21.43 11.28
N GLY A 439 8.75 -22.75 10.99
CA GLY A 439 9.93 -23.57 10.85
C GLY A 439 10.70 -23.82 12.16
N GLN A 440 10.03 -23.66 13.31
CA GLN A 440 10.60 -23.82 14.64
C GLN A 440 10.34 -25.21 15.24
N ALA A 441 9.50 -26.04 14.58
CA ALA A 441 9.19 -27.42 14.94
C ALA A 441 8.91 -28.25 13.68
N GLY A 442 9.00 -29.58 13.78
CA GLY A 442 8.67 -30.51 12.71
C GLY A 442 7.17 -30.84 12.69
N GLU A 443 6.63 -31.21 11.52
CA GLU A 443 5.22 -31.60 11.40
C GLU A 443 4.86 -32.82 12.27
N GLU A 444 5.83 -33.69 12.58
CA GLU A 444 5.66 -34.84 13.45
C GLU A 444 5.25 -34.45 14.89
N GLU A 445 5.55 -33.24 15.33
CA GLU A 445 5.19 -32.72 16.65
C GLU A 445 3.70 -32.37 16.74
N LEU A 446 3.00 -32.20 15.62
CA LEU A 446 1.57 -31.87 15.58
C LEU A 446 0.67 -33.01 16.09
N PHE A 447 1.14 -34.25 16.09
CA PHE A 447 0.36 -35.40 16.50
C PHE A 447 1.06 -36.20 17.60
N ASP A 448 0.47 -36.21 18.79
CA ASP A 448 0.86 -37.09 19.90
C ASP A 448 -0.24 -38.15 20.11
N PRO A 449 0.04 -39.44 19.90
CA PRO A 449 -0.94 -40.50 20.13
C PRO A 449 -1.48 -40.56 21.55
N SER A 450 -0.74 -40.01 22.52
CA SER A 450 -1.16 -39.95 23.94
C SER A 450 -2.05 -38.74 24.25
N ASP A 451 -2.06 -37.71 23.39
CA ASP A 451 -2.87 -36.49 23.53
C ASP A 451 -3.86 -36.32 22.38
N GLY A 452 -4.84 -37.23 22.32
CA GLY A 452 -5.90 -37.13 21.30
C GLY A 452 -6.81 -35.91 21.43
N HIS A 453 -6.79 -35.22 22.59
CA HIS A 453 -7.56 -33.98 22.79
C HIS A 453 -6.83 -32.77 22.22
N GLY A 454 -5.53 -32.65 22.44
CA GLY A 454 -4.72 -31.55 21.87
C GLY A 454 -4.70 -31.61 20.34
N PHE A 455 -4.81 -32.79 19.75
CA PHE A 455 -4.90 -32.91 18.29
C PHE A 455 -6.16 -32.30 17.69
N VAL A 456 -7.25 -32.18 18.45
CA VAL A 456 -8.45 -31.45 18.01
C VAL A 456 -8.14 -29.98 17.79
N ASP A 457 -7.38 -29.36 18.69
CA ASP A 457 -6.98 -27.95 18.57
C ASP A 457 -6.04 -27.73 17.38
N VAL A 458 -5.12 -28.67 17.11
CA VAL A 458 -4.27 -28.68 15.92
C VAL A 458 -5.11 -28.70 14.65
N LEU A 459 -6.06 -29.64 14.53
CA LEU A 459 -6.94 -29.75 13.37
C LEU A 459 -7.86 -28.54 13.22
N GLY A 460 -8.34 -27.99 14.33
CA GLY A 460 -9.14 -26.76 14.35
C GLY A 460 -8.35 -25.56 13.84
N CYS A 461 -7.14 -25.38 14.35
CA CYS A 461 -6.23 -24.34 13.91
C CYS A 461 -5.93 -24.47 12.39
N ARG A 462 -5.62 -25.67 11.92
CA ARG A 462 -5.40 -25.94 10.48
C ARG A 462 -6.63 -25.66 9.63
N MET A 463 -7.82 -25.95 10.15
CA MET A 463 -9.06 -25.63 9.44
C MET A 463 -9.28 -24.12 9.31
N VAL A 464 -9.03 -23.36 10.36
CA VAL A 464 -9.20 -21.89 10.38
C VAL A 464 -8.14 -21.20 9.53
N THR A 465 -6.88 -21.64 9.59
CA THR A 465 -5.76 -20.94 8.93
C THR A 465 -5.52 -21.39 7.49
N GLY A 466 -5.80 -22.63 7.14
CA GLY A 466 -5.48 -23.23 5.83
C GLY A 466 -6.65 -23.96 5.16
N GLY A 467 -7.84 -23.93 5.77
CA GLY A 467 -9.05 -24.52 5.22
C GLY A 467 -9.11 -26.05 5.26
N PRO A 468 -10.10 -26.64 4.55
CA PRO A 468 -10.37 -28.08 4.58
C PRO A 468 -9.19 -28.96 4.14
N ASP A 469 -8.45 -28.52 3.15
CA ASP A 469 -7.31 -29.30 2.60
C ASP A 469 -6.18 -29.40 3.63
N SER A 470 -5.89 -28.30 4.35
CA SER A 470 -4.89 -28.26 5.41
C SER A 470 -5.29 -29.15 6.59
N LEU A 471 -6.57 -29.16 6.96
CA LEU A 471 -7.09 -30.06 7.99
C LEU A 471 -6.91 -31.53 7.58
N ILE A 472 -7.28 -31.89 6.34
CA ILE A 472 -7.18 -33.28 5.86
C ILE A 472 -5.73 -33.73 5.75
N SER A 473 -4.82 -32.92 5.24
CA SER A 473 -3.38 -33.24 5.18
C SER A 473 -2.79 -33.47 6.57
N THR A 474 -3.17 -32.65 7.55
CA THR A 474 -2.73 -32.83 8.93
C THR A 474 -3.31 -34.09 9.57
N LEU A 475 -4.56 -34.45 9.27
CA LEU A 475 -5.19 -35.67 9.80
C LEU A 475 -4.44 -36.96 9.35
N VAL A 476 -3.69 -36.91 8.25
CA VAL A 476 -2.86 -38.05 7.78
C VAL A 476 -1.77 -38.40 8.81
N LEU A 477 -1.33 -37.46 9.64
CA LEU A 477 -0.36 -37.72 10.72
C LEU A 477 -0.88 -38.74 11.74
N ALA A 478 -2.19 -38.88 11.90
CA ALA A 478 -2.80 -39.90 12.74
C ALA A 478 -2.60 -41.33 12.22
N GLY A 479 -2.14 -41.48 10.97
CA GLY A 479 -1.83 -42.79 10.34
C GLY A 479 -2.85 -43.20 9.28
N ASP A 480 -3.02 -44.52 9.09
CA ASP A 480 -3.95 -45.07 8.12
C ASP A 480 -5.43 -44.76 8.45
N HIS A 481 -6.32 -45.04 7.52
CA HIS A 481 -7.75 -44.77 7.70
C HIS A 481 -8.37 -45.48 8.91
N GLY A 482 -7.84 -46.64 9.34
CA GLY A 482 -8.30 -47.32 10.54
C GLY A 482 -7.96 -46.53 11.79
N ARG A 483 -6.72 -46.07 11.92
CA ARG A 483 -6.28 -45.21 13.01
C ARG A 483 -6.99 -43.86 13.00
N GLN A 484 -7.19 -43.25 11.83
CA GLN A 484 -7.98 -42.02 11.70
C GLN A 484 -9.41 -42.20 12.24
N VAL A 485 -10.07 -43.31 11.95
CA VAL A 485 -11.39 -43.64 12.48
C VAL A 485 -11.39 -43.74 14.01
N ASP A 486 -10.37 -44.36 14.61
CA ASP A 486 -10.27 -44.47 16.06
C ASP A 486 -10.03 -43.12 16.73
N VAL A 487 -9.11 -42.32 16.20
CA VAL A 487 -8.82 -40.97 16.70
C VAL A 487 -10.06 -40.08 16.62
N ILE A 488 -10.68 -39.99 15.45
CA ILE A 488 -11.90 -39.20 15.24
C ILE A 488 -13.05 -39.70 16.10
N GLY A 489 -13.16 -41.04 16.26
CA GLY A 489 -14.17 -41.65 17.10
C GLY A 489 -14.08 -41.28 18.59
N GLY A 490 -12.90 -40.86 19.04
CA GLY A 490 -12.63 -40.36 20.41
C GLY A 490 -12.84 -38.86 20.60
N MET A 491 -12.72 -38.04 19.54
CA MET A 491 -12.68 -36.57 19.61
C MET A 491 -13.91 -35.90 20.23
N TRP A 492 -15.08 -36.56 20.19
CA TRP A 492 -16.30 -35.99 20.79
C TRP A 492 -16.20 -35.72 22.29
N ARG A 493 -15.22 -36.31 22.98
CA ARG A 493 -14.93 -36.11 24.42
C ARG A 493 -13.99 -34.95 24.67
N ALA A 494 -13.32 -34.44 23.63
CA ALA A 494 -12.37 -33.34 23.80
C ALA A 494 -13.11 -32.09 24.31
N PRO A 495 -12.61 -31.43 25.38
CA PRO A 495 -13.24 -30.22 25.91
C PRO A 495 -13.06 -29.01 25.00
N SER A 496 -12.31 -29.13 23.93
CA SER A 496 -11.99 -28.05 23.00
C SER A 496 -13.23 -27.46 22.33
N PRO A 497 -13.34 -26.13 22.22
CA PRO A 497 -14.37 -25.46 21.43
C PRO A 497 -14.26 -25.78 19.93
N MET A 498 -13.09 -26.19 19.42
CA MET A 498 -12.86 -26.59 18.03
C MET A 498 -13.49 -27.94 17.68
N THR A 499 -13.93 -28.73 18.66
CA THR A 499 -14.41 -30.11 18.43
C THR A 499 -15.54 -30.19 17.40
N GLU A 500 -16.56 -29.33 17.49
CA GLU A 500 -17.67 -29.37 16.53
C GLU A 500 -17.24 -28.92 15.12
N LEU A 501 -16.38 -27.89 15.04
CA LEU A 501 -15.84 -27.40 13.78
C LEU A 501 -15.09 -28.54 13.05
N VAL A 502 -14.14 -29.17 13.75
CA VAL A 502 -13.31 -30.26 13.18
C VAL A 502 -14.17 -31.45 12.73
N LEU A 503 -15.07 -31.93 13.61
CA LEU A 503 -15.92 -33.08 13.28
C LEU A 503 -16.88 -32.78 12.13
N THR A 504 -17.41 -31.56 12.05
CA THR A 504 -18.26 -31.12 10.93
C THR A 504 -17.45 -31.08 9.64
N ALA A 505 -16.29 -30.43 9.63
CA ALA A 505 -15.43 -30.33 8.46
C ALA A 505 -15.02 -31.72 7.96
N VAL A 506 -14.45 -32.59 8.81
CA VAL A 506 -14.07 -33.95 8.41
C VAL A 506 -15.26 -34.75 7.86
N SER A 507 -16.46 -34.59 8.45
CA SER A 507 -17.66 -35.30 7.98
C SER A 507 -18.11 -34.90 6.57
N GLN A 508 -17.77 -33.69 6.14
CA GLN A 508 -18.17 -33.10 4.87
C GLN A 508 -17.13 -33.30 3.77
N VAL A 509 -15.85 -33.08 4.12
CA VAL A 509 -14.79 -32.97 3.11
C VAL A 509 -13.86 -34.19 3.02
N HIS A 510 -13.85 -35.11 4.01
CA HIS A 510 -12.91 -36.25 3.97
C HIS A 510 -13.20 -37.20 2.80
N PRO A 511 -12.19 -37.51 1.93
CA PRO A 511 -12.41 -38.31 0.73
C PRO A 511 -12.84 -39.75 1.03
N THR A 512 -12.45 -40.31 2.18
CA THR A 512 -12.74 -41.69 2.58
C THR A 512 -14.05 -41.76 3.37
N LYS A 513 -15.06 -42.42 2.80
CA LYS A 513 -16.41 -42.53 3.38
C LYS A 513 -16.44 -43.07 4.80
N VAL A 514 -15.52 -44.01 5.15
CA VAL A 514 -15.49 -44.62 6.49
C VAL A 514 -15.07 -43.58 7.54
N VAL A 515 -14.07 -42.76 7.23
CA VAL A 515 -13.59 -41.65 8.11
C VAL A 515 -14.68 -40.58 8.26
N ALA A 516 -15.28 -40.14 7.16
CA ALA A 516 -16.38 -39.18 7.17
C ALA A 516 -17.60 -39.69 7.98
N LYS A 517 -17.88 -40.99 7.93
CA LYS A 517 -18.94 -41.61 8.73
C LYS A 517 -18.61 -41.63 10.23
N ALA A 518 -17.34 -41.90 10.59
CA ALA A 518 -16.87 -41.84 11.98
C ALA A 518 -17.03 -40.42 12.55
N ALA A 519 -16.65 -39.39 11.79
CA ALA A 519 -16.82 -37.99 12.18
C ALA A 519 -18.30 -37.63 12.42
N ARG A 520 -19.20 -38.01 11.51
CA ARG A 520 -20.66 -37.81 11.72
C ARG A 520 -21.18 -38.47 12.99
N LYS A 521 -20.71 -39.68 13.27
CA LYS A 521 -21.12 -40.39 14.49
C LYS A 521 -20.56 -39.71 15.76
N ALA A 522 -19.33 -39.23 15.72
CA ALA A 522 -18.71 -38.50 16.81
C ALA A 522 -19.41 -37.15 17.05
N LEU A 523 -19.73 -36.41 15.98
CA LEU A 523 -20.48 -35.16 16.03
C LEU A 523 -21.87 -35.35 16.66
N PHE A 524 -22.59 -36.40 16.25
CA PHE A 524 -23.87 -36.73 16.87
C PHE A 524 -23.75 -37.01 18.37
N LYS A 525 -22.74 -37.78 18.79
CA LYS A 525 -22.47 -38.03 20.22
C LYS A 525 -22.17 -36.74 20.98
N ARG A 526 -21.35 -35.83 20.42
CA ARG A 526 -21.03 -34.54 21.02
C ARG A 526 -22.30 -33.73 21.28
N ARG A 527 -23.14 -33.59 20.27
CA ARG A 527 -24.40 -32.83 20.37
C ARG A 527 -25.42 -33.44 21.35
N SER A 528 -25.48 -34.79 21.39
CA SER A 528 -26.38 -35.50 22.31
C SER A 528 -25.92 -35.41 23.77
N SER A 529 -24.61 -35.34 24.02
CA SER A 529 -24.09 -35.28 25.40
C SER A 529 -24.17 -33.87 26.02
N TRP A 530 -24.43 -32.83 25.24
CA TRP A 530 -24.57 -31.43 25.69
C TRP A 530 -26.05 -30.96 25.72
N GLY A 531 -26.97 -31.78 25.22
CA GLY A 531 -28.43 -31.50 25.33
C GLY A 531 -29.06 -31.89 26.64
N ASP A 532 -28.30 -32.58 27.51
CA ASP A 532 -28.75 -33.03 28.83
C ASP A 532 -28.11 -32.24 29.99
N ALA A 533 -27.41 -31.15 29.73
CA ALA A 533 -26.84 -30.22 30.71
C ALA A 533 -27.50 -28.83 30.54
#